data_75ab21eb65b326964644f7506a0db968
#
_entry.id   75ab21eb65b326964644f7506a0db968
#
_cell.length_a   1.000
_cell.length_b   1.000
_cell.length_c   1.000
_cell.angle_alpha   90.00
_cell.angle_beta   90.00
_cell.angle_gamma   90.00
#
_symmetry.space_group_name_H-M   'P 1'
#
loop_
_entity.id
_entity.type
_entity.pdbx_description
1 polymer ?
#
loop_
_entity_poly.entity_id
_entity_poly.type
_entity_poly.pdbx_seq_one_letter_code
_entity_poly.pdbx_strand_id
1 'polypeptide(L)'
;MQRESTDKIQRVLGIYKKLVSGEIVSKVEEANNYGVNERSIQRDIDDIRSFMESEVGRTGIINNVIYDREKKGFRLEQQNPTELTNGQMLAICKILLDSRALLKTDMIEILNKLIENCVSKNNQKEILDLIKNERFHYIEPRHKVSFLDTMWDIGQAIRKSQYIQIKYEKAGTKEIVERKLKPVAIMFSEYYFYVTAFISDEEIKKDFEVLNDSFPTIYRIDRIRELKILDEKFFIPYRNRFEEGEFRKRIQFMYGGKLRNVKFKYTGDDIDAILDRLPTAQILEEGKGYYIVKAEVFGKGIDMWLRSQGDKVEVMG
;
A
#
# COMPACT_ATOMS: atom_id res chain seq x y z
N MET A 1 51.59 -23.24 5.39
CA MET A 1 50.50 -22.96 4.46
C MET A 1 49.10 -23.03 5.07
N GLN A 2 48.67 -23.98 5.87
CA GLN A 2 47.33 -24.02 6.48
C GLN A 2 47.10 -22.92 7.55
N ARG A 3 48.08 -22.56 8.39
CA ARG A 3 47.93 -21.49 9.39
C ARG A 3 47.76 -20.11 8.79
N GLU A 4 48.54 -19.74 7.76
CA GLU A 4 48.41 -18.42 7.10
C GLU A 4 47.05 -18.24 6.41
N SER A 5 46.48 -19.32 5.86
CA SER A 5 45.16 -19.30 5.24
C SER A 5 44.04 -19.08 6.27
N THR A 6 44.15 -19.68 7.46
CA THR A 6 43.18 -19.52 8.56
C THR A 6 43.21 -18.09 9.09
N ASP A 7 44.41 -17.55 9.27
CA ASP A 7 44.61 -16.17 9.75
C ASP A 7 44.03 -15.13 8.76
N LYS A 8 44.19 -15.33 7.44
CA LYS A 8 43.58 -14.47 6.41
C LYS A 8 42.06 -14.48 6.48
N ILE A 9 41.44 -15.66 6.57
CA ILE A 9 39.98 -15.80 6.65
C ILE A 9 39.42 -15.10 7.88
N GLN A 10 40.04 -15.31 9.04
CA GLN A 10 39.61 -14.65 10.30
C GLN A 10 39.73 -13.12 10.20
N ARG A 11 40.77 -12.60 9.58
CA ARG A 11 40.98 -11.17 9.37
C ARG A 11 39.92 -10.59 8.44
N VAL A 12 39.71 -11.19 7.29
CA VAL A 12 38.68 -10.74 6.32
C VAL A 12 37.31 -10.72 6.96
N LEU A 13 36.90 -11.80 7.67
CA LEU A 13 35.62 -11.86 8.37
C LEU A 13 35.52 -10.85 9.51
N GLY A 14 36.61 -10.58 10.23
CA GLY A 14 36.69 -9.56 11.29
C GLY A 14 36.44 -8.15 10.70
N ILE A 15 37.12 -7.82 9.62
CA ILE A 15 36.95 -6.54 8.91
C ILE A 15 35.54 -6.43 8.35
N TYR A 16 35.01 -7.47 7.71
CA TYR A 16 33.65 -7.54 7.20
C TYR A 16 32.62 -7.26 8.31
N LYS A 17 32.76 -7.94 9.47
CA LYS A 17 31.88 -7.74 10.61
C LYS A 17 31.86 -6.30 11.11
N LYS A 18 33.04 -5.66 11.22
CA LYS A 18 33.15 -4.24 11.59
C LYS A 18 32.45 -3.33 10.59
N LEU A 19 32.65 -3.55 9.29
CA LEU A 19 32.00 -2.77 8.24
C LEU A 19 30.47 -2.91 8.30
N VAL A 20 29.96 -4.13 8.47
CA VAL A 20 28.51 -4.39 8.57
C VAL A 20 27.91 -3.83 9.86
N SER A 21 28.65 -3.76 10.97
CA SER A 21 28.20 -3.11 12.21
C SER A 21 28.23 -1.57 12.15
N GLY A 22 28.70 -1.00 11.02
CA GLY A 22 28.77 0.47 10.81
C GLY A 22 30.01 1.10 11.42
N GLU A 23 31.00 0.31 11.83
CA GLU A 23 32.26 0.80 12.33
C GLU A 23 33.16 1.33 11.19
N ILE A 24 34.01 2.30 11.53
CA ILE A 24 35.04 2.82 10.60
C ILE A 24 36.27 1.91 10.70
N VAL A 25 36.72 1.41 9.56
CA VAL A 25 37.88 0.52 9.48
C VAL A 25 39.10 1.31 9.02
N SER A 26 40.03 1.54 9.93
CA SER A 26 41.32 2.19 9.62
C SER A 26 42.35 1.14 9.18
N LYS A 27 43.00 1.35 8.02
CA LYS A 27 44.04 0.42 7.55
C LYS A 27 45.20 0.30 8.53
N VAL A 28 45.63 1.43 9.12
CA VAL A 28 46.74 1.47 10.07
C VAL A 28 46.42 0.67 11.35
N GLU A 29 45.22 0.89 11.89
CA GLU A 29 44.77 0.19 13.10
C GLU A 29 44.62 -1.31 12.87
N GLU A 30 43.97 -1.70 11.77
CA GLU A 30 43.77 -3.12 11.45
C GLU A 30 45.11 -3.83 11.11
N ALA A 31 46.03 -3.13 10.43
CA ALA A 31 47.37 -3.64 10.15
C ALA A 31 48.11 -3.97 11.46
N ASN A 32 48.02 -3.07 12.44
CA ASN A 32 48.60 -3.29 13.79
C ASN A 32 47.87 -4.41 14.56
N ASN A 33 46.55 -4.43 14.53
CA ASN A 33 45.74 -5.44 15.25
C ASN A 33 46.02 -6.86 14.77
N TYR A 34 46.21 -7.04 13.47
CA TYR A 34 46.44 -8.35 12.86
C TYR A 34 47.93 -8.66 12.56
N GLY A 35 48.84 -7.74 12.86
CA GLY A 35 50.28 -7.95 12.66
C GLY A 35 50.66 -8.08 11.16
N VAL A 36 49.95 -7.38 10.28
CA VAL A 36 50.19 -7.39 8.83
C VAL A 36 50.48 -5.99 8.30
N ASN A 37 50.90 -5.89 7.06
CA ASN A 37 51.10 -4.57 6.44
C ASN A 37 49.76 -4.00 5.92
N GLU A 38 49.68 -2.67 5.75
CA GLU A 38 48.50 -1.97 5.22
C GLU A 38 48.05 -2.42 3.83
N ARG A 39 48.98 -2.90 2.98
CA ARG A 39 48.69 -3.45 1.68
C ARG A 39 47.88 -4.74 1.76
N SER A 40 48.11 -5.54 2.82
CA SER A 40 47.32 -6.74 3.07
C SER A 40 45.89 -6.36 3.47
N ILE A 41 45.71 -5.36 4.34
CA ILE A 41 44.37 -4.86 4.71
C ILE A 41 43.66 -4.26 3.47
N GLN A 42 44.36 -3.53 2.59
CA GLN A 42 43.74 -3.02 1.37
C GLN A 42 43.22 -4.16 0.47
N ARG A 43 44.00 -5.23 0.30
CA ARG A 43 43.56 -6.40 -0.48
C ARG A 43 42.34 -7.09 0.15
N ASP A 44 42.32 -7.20 1.48
CA ASP A 44 41.19 -7.78 2.19
C ASP A 44 39.91 -6.93 2.01
N ILE A 45 40.04 -5.59 2.00
CA ILE A 45 38.92 -4.67 1.71
C ILE A 45 38.47 -4.83 0.25
N ASP A 46 39.39 -5.00 -0.70
CA ASP A 46 39.06 -5.19 -2.10
C ASP A 46 38.38 -6.57 -2.33
N ASP A 47 38.81 -7.61 -1.63
CA ASP A 47 38.14 -8.94 -1.61
C ASP A 47 36.70 -8.81 -1.08
N ILE A 48 36.50 -8.03 0.00
CA ILE A 48 35.16 -7.75 0.55
C ILE A 48 34.29 -6.98 -0.45
N ARG A 49 34.84 -5.99 -1.15
CA ARG A 49 34.10 -5.27 -2.21
C ARG A 49 33.64 -6.21 -3.31
N SER A 50 34.56 -7.02 -3.82
CA SER A 50 34.24 -7.99 -4.88
C SER A 50 33.17 -8.99 -4.46
N PHE A 51 33.24 -9.46 -3.21
CA PHE A 51 32.19 -10.32 -2.65
C PHE A 51 30.84 -9.60 -2.59
N MET A 52 30.79 -8.37 -2.08
CA MET A 52 29.55 -7.59 -1.98
C MET A 52 28.94 -7.29 -3.36
N GLU A 53 29.78 -6.97 -4.36
CA GLU A 53 29.33 -6.77 -5.73
C GLU A 53 28.71 -8.04 -6.33
N SER A 54 29.27 -9.21 -6.05
CA SER A 54 28.72 -10.49 -6.51
C SER A 54 27.36 -10.82 -5.90
N GLU A 55 27.09 -10.34 -4.68
CA GLU A 55 25.83 -10.56 -3.96
C GLU A 55 24.68 -9.66 -4.42
N VAL A 56 24.96 -8.56 -5.14
CA VAL A 56 23.94 -7.62 -5.64
C VAL A 56 22.89 -8.35 -6.48
N GLY A 57 23.31 -9.25 -7.36
CA GLY A 57 22.41 -10.02 -8.21
C GLY A 57 21.48 -10.95 -7.46
N ARG A 58 21.85 -11.39 -6.25
CA ARG A 58 21.09 -12.32 -5.41
C ARG A 58 20.22 -11.60 -4.38
N THR A 59 20.71 -10.53 -3.80
CA THR A 59 20.06 -9.82 -2.68
C THR A 59 19.37 -8.52 -3.08
N GLY A 60 19.72 -7.96 -4.24
CA GLY A 60 19.27 -6.63 -4.68
C GLY A 60 19.82 -5.48 -3.83
N ILE A 61 20.69 -5.76 -2.86
CA ILE A 61 21.28 -4.75 -1.95
C ILE A 61 22.62 -4.30 -2.51
N ILE A 62 22.77 -3.01 -2.82
CA ILE A 62 24.02 -2.41 -3.26
C ILE A 62 24.81 -1.97 -2.01
N ASN A 63 25.85 -2.73 -1.69
CA ASN A 63 26.77 -2.40 -0.60
C ASN A 63 28.09 -1.92 -1.18
N ASN A 64 28.49 -0.69 -0.84
CA ASN A 64 29.75 -0.11 -1.28
C ASN A 64 30.66 0.16 -0.09
N VAL A 65 31.90 -0.36 -0.13
CA VAL A 65 32.91 0.02 0.86
C VAL A 65 33.66 1.25 0.36
N ILE A 66 33.35 2.41 0.92
CA ILE A 66 33.95 3.69 0.52
C ILE A 66 34.95 4.18 1.58
N TYR A 67 35.91 5.00 1.14
CA TYR A 67 36.85 5.65 2.04
C TYR A 67 36.31 7.01 2.52
N ASP A 68 36.09 7.14 3.81
CA ASP A 68 35.67 8.38 4.46
C ASP A 68 36.91 9.21 4.80
N ARG A 69 37.04 10.35 4.14
CA ARG A 69 38.23 11.23 4.32
C ARG A 69 38.25 11.94 5.67
N GLU A 70 37.09 12.28 6.21
CA GLU A 70 36.98 12.97 7.51
C GLU A 70 37.32 12.01 8.65
N LYS A 71 36.84 10.79 8.59
CA LYS A 71 37.05 9.74 9.59
C LYS A 71 38.31 8.92 9.33
N LYS A 72 39.04 9.19 8.24
CA LYS A 72 40.29 8.52 7.84
C LYS A 72 40.23 6.99 7.82
N GLY A 73 39.09 6.42 7.38
CA GLY A 73 38.89 4.98 7.34
C GLY A 73 37.84 4.56 6.32
N PHE A 74 37.70 3.26 6.14
CA PHE A 74 36.69 2.67 5.29
C PHE A 74 35.38 2.48 6.05
N ARG A 75 34.26 2.76 5.42
CA ARG A 75 32.93 2.47 5.92
C ARG A 75 32.09 1.76 4.87
N LEU A 76 31.15 0.99 5.33
CA LEU A 76 30.12 0.43 4.46
C LEU A 76 29.08 1.49 4.17
N GLU A 77 28.90 1.80 2.90
CA GLU A 77 27.75 2.56 2.40
C GLU A 77 26.74 1.56 1.87
N GLN A 78 25.74 1.28 2.67
CA GLN A 78 24.62 0.47 2.25
C GLN A 78 23.65 1.38 1.50
N GLN A 79 23.56 1.21 0.19
CA GLN A 79 22.41 1.66 -0.55
C GLN A 79 21.39 0.50 -0.48
N ASN A 80 20.58 0.48 0.55
CA ASN A 80 19.42 -0.39 0.56
C ASN A 80 18.42 0.18 -0.44
N PRO A 81 18.21 -0.46 -1.62
CA PRO A 81 17.19 -0.01 -2.55
C PRO A 81 15.77 -0.11 -1.93
N THR A 82 15.67 -0.71 -0.75
CA THR A 82 14.43 -0.81 0.04
C THR A 82 14.24 0.34 1.03
N GLU A 83 15.25 1.19 1.28
CA GLU A 83 15.07 2.35 2.14
C GLU A 83 14.26 3.42 1.40
N LEU A 84 13.13 3.79 2.02
CA LEU A 84 12.36 4.93 1.58
C LEU A 84 13.06 6.22 1.98
N THR A 85 12.98 7.24 1.16
CA THR A 85 13.42 8.58 1.57
C THR A 85 12.55 9.07 2.73
N ASN A 86 13.06 9.99 3.54
CA ASN A 86 12.29 10.58 4.65
C ASN A 86 10.98 11.19 4.16
N GLY A 87 10.98 11.84 3.00
CA GLY A 87 9.78 12.41 2.38
C GLY A 87 8.75 11.34 1.97
N GLN A 88 9.22 10.24 1.37
CA GLN A 88 8.34 9.11 1.01
C GLN A 88 7.73 8.46 2.25
N MET A 89 8.53 8.19 3.27
CA MET A 89 8.03 7.62 4.52
C MET A 89 7.05 8.56 5.21
N LEU A 90 7.35 9.86 5.29
CA LEU A 90 6.44 10.84 5.89
C LEU A 90 5.11 10.89 5.13
N ALA A 91 5.12 10.89 3.79
CA ALA A 91 3.91 10.85 2.98
C ALA A 91 3.07 9.59 3.24
N ILE A 92 3.69 8.40 3.30
CA ILE A 92 3.01 7.15 3.63
C ILE A 92 2.38 7.22 5.03
N CYS A 93 3.13 7.70 6.03
CA CYS A 93 2.62 7.85 7.40
C CYS A 93 1.40 8.79 7.45
N LYS A 94 1.45 9.93 6.75
CA LYS A 94 0.34 10.90 6.69
C LYS A 94 -0.90 10.28 6.05
N ILE A 95 -0.76 9.60 4.90
CA ILE A 95 -1.86 8.93 4.22
C ILE A 95 -2.48 7.85 5.11
N LEU A 96 -1.65 7.02 5.76
CA LEU A 96 -2.13 5.97 6.65
C LEU A 96 -2.89 6.54 7.84
N LEU A 97 -2.36 7.55 8.52
CA LEU A 97 -3.01 8.18 9.67
C LEU A 97 -4.32 8.87 9.28
N ASP A 98 -4.36 9.58 8.16
CA ASP A 98 -5.56 10.25 7.65
C ASP A 98 -6.65 9.26 7.22
N SER A 99 -6.25 8.09 6.73
CA SER A 99 -7.18 7.04 6.30
C SER A 99 -8.13 6.57 7.39
N ARG A 100 -7.69 6.57 8.63
CA ARG A 100 -8.45 6.10 9.81
C ARG A 100 -9.10 4.73 9.61
N ALA A 101 -8.48 3.87 8.80
CA ALA A 101 -9.05 2.62 8.33
C ALA A 101 -8.86 1.44 9.28
N LEU A 102 -7.89 1.53 10.18
CA LEU A 102 -7.45 0.44 11.05
C LEU A 102 -7.70 0.77 12.52
N LEU A 103 -7.71 -0.26 13.36
CA LEU A 103 -7.66 -0.07 14.80
C LEU A 103 -6.38 0.67 15.20
N LYS A 104 -6.41 1.40 16.29
CA LYS A 104 -5.23 2.17 16.75
C LYS A 104 -4.02 1.27 17.00
N THR A 105 -4.24 0.08 17.54
CA THR A 105 -3.19 -0.93 17.75
C THR A 105 -2.53 -1.35 16.45
N ASP A 106 -3.34 -1.74 15.46
CA ASP A 106 -2.86 -2.21 14.14
C ASP A 106 -2.14 -1.08 13.39
N MET A 107 -2.69 0.14 13.42
CA MET A 107 -2.10 1.32 12.82
C MET A 107 -0.72 1.63 13.39
N ILE A 108 -0.59 1.65 14.72
CA ILE A 108 0.68 1.95 15.39
C ILE A 108 1.71 0.86 15.10
N GLU A 109 1.31 -0.40 15.12
CA GLU A 109 2.20 -1.53 14.82
C GLU A 109 2.72 -1.45 13.38
N ILE A 110 1.85 -1.21 12.41
CA ILE A 110 2.23 -1.07 10.99
C ILE A 110 3.18 0.10 10.80
N LEU A 111 2.88 1.28 11.36
CA LEU A 111 3.75 2.46 11.26
C LEU A 111 5.12 2.19 11.87
N ASN A 112 5.20 1.57 13.03
CA ASN A 112 6.47 1.23 13.65
C ASN A 112 7.28 0.28 12.75
N LYS A 113 6.67 -0.81 12.27
CA LYS A 113 7.34 -1.77 11.38
C LYS A 113 7.84 -1.12 10.09
N LEU A 114 7.06 -0.22 9.47
CA LEU A 114 7.47 0.51 8.28
C LEU A 114 8.68 1.41 8.56
N ILE A 115 8.62 2.20 9.63
CA ILE A 115 9.71 3.12 9.99
C ILE A 115 10.98 2.35 10.36
N GLU A 116 10.86 1.29 11.17
CA GLU A 116 12.00 0.47 11.61
C GLU A 116 12.73 -0.24 10.46
N ASN A 117 11.97 -0.72 9.46
CA ASN A 117 12.53 -1.53 8.39
C ASN A 117 12.83 -0.76 7.10
N CYS A 118 12.22 0.41 6.89
CA CYS A 118 12.32 1.15 5.64
C CYS A 118 13.00 2.52 5.79
N VAL A 119 13.43 2.91 6.99
CA VAL A 119 14.12 4.20 7.26
C VAL A 119 15.42 3.94 7.99
N SER A 120 16.46 4.66 7.61
CA SER A 120 17.75 4.59 8.30
C SER A 120 17.61 4.94 9.79
N LYS A 121 18.34 4.26 10.67
CA LYS A 121 18.27 4.42 12.14
C LYS A 121 18.41 5.88 12.60
N ASN A 122 19.22 6.67 11.89
CA ASN A 122 19.45 8.07 12.23
C ASN A 122 18.22 8.95 12.03
N ASN A 123 17.34 8.59 11.08
CA ASN A 123 16.20 9.39 10.68
C ASN A 123 14.87 8.91 11.30
N GLN A 124 14.83 7.71 11.88
CA GLN A 124 13.61 7.13 12.47
C GLN A 124 12.98 8.05 13.53
N LYS A 125 13.82 8.60 14.42
CA LYS A 125 13.37 9.50 15.49
C LYS A 125 12.72 10.76 14.92
N GLU A 126 13.30 11.35 13.89
CA GLU A 126 12.77 12.56 13.24
C GLU A 126 11.39 12.30 12.63
N ILE A 127 11.22 11.19 11.90
CA ILE A 127 9.91 10.79 11.35
C ILE A 127 8.88 10.61 12.48
N LEU A 128 9.25 9.88 13.55
CA LEU A 128 8.36 9.64 14.69
C LEU A 128 7.94 10.94 15.37
N ASP A 129 8.84 11.91 15.52
CA ASP A 129 8.55 13.23 16.12
C ASP A 129 7.56 14.03 15.22
N LEU A 130 7.72 13.96 13.89
CA LEU A 130 6.85 14.65 12.93
C LEU A 130 5.40 14.13 12.93
N ILE A 131 5.18 12.84 13.24
CA ILE A 131 3.84 12.23 13.26
C ILE A 131 3.29 12.03 14.68
N LYS A 132 4.04 12.42 15.72
CA LYS A 132 3.72 12.13 17.13
C LYS A 132 2.32 12.61 17.55
N ASN A 133 1.96 13.81 17.17
CA ASN A 133 0.66 14.39 17.53
C ASN A 133 -0.50 13.63 16.90
N GLU A 134 -0.42 13.31 15.61
CA GLU A 134 -1.45 12.56 14.89
C GLU A 134 -1.58 11.13 15.39
N ARG A 135 -0.46 10.46 15.71
CA ARG A 135 -0.47 9.13 16.35
C ARG A 135 -1.17 9.16 17.71
N PHE A 136 -0.92 10.18 18.51
CA PHE A 136 -1.54 10.32 19.83
C PHE A 136 -3.05 10.50 19.72
N HIS A 137 -3.49 11.40 18.83
CA HIS A 137 -4.90 11.75 18.62
C HIS A 137 -5.58 10.88 17.57
N TYR A 138 -4.96 9.79 17.11
CA TYR A 138 -5.56 8.89 16.12
C TYR A 138 -6.91 8.38 16.60
N ILE A 139 -7.93 8.59 15.77
CA ILE A 139 -9.31 8.16 16.03
C ILE A 139 -9.58 6.93 15.16
N GLU A 140 -9.65 5.77 15.79
CA GLU A 140 -9.95 4.51 15.12
C GLU A 140 -11.42 4.39 14.70
N PRO A 141 -11.76 3.51 13.74
CA PRO A 141 -13.13 3.23 13.34
C PRO A 141 -14.00 2.72 14.51
N ARG A 142 -15.27 3.11 14.51
CA ARG A 142 -16.22 2.72 15.58
C ARG A 142 -16.55 1.22 15.60
N HIS A 143 -16.31 0.48 14.51
CA HIS A 143 -16.63 -0.95 14.45
C HIS A 143 -15.77 -1.82 15.39
N LYS A 144 -14.57 -1.36 15.76
CA LYS A 144 -13.65 -2.06 16.69
C LYS A 144 -13.27 -3.49 16.26
N VAL A 145 -13.27 -3.77 14.97
CA VAL A 145 -12.97 -5.09 14.40
C VAL A 145 -11.61 -5.04 13.72
N SER A 146 -10.71 -5.94 14.11
CA SER A 146 -9.52 -6.25 13.31
C SER A 146 -9.92 -7.22 12.20
N PHE A 147 -9.58 -6.88 10.96
CA PHE A 147 -10.01 -7.62 9.77
C PHE A 147 -8.84 -7.93 8.82
N LEU A 148 -7.61 -7.67 9.23
CA LEU A 148 -6.43 -7.84 8.37
C LEU A 148 -6.28 -9.27 7.86
N ASP A 149 -6.48 -10.28 8.72
CA ASP A 149 -6.43 -11.69 8.34
C ASP A 149 -7.57 -12.04 7.37
N THR A 150 -8.80 -11.59 7.67
CA THR A 150 -9.96 -11.77 6.78
C THR A 150 -9.70 -11.14 5.41
N MET A 151 -9.10 -9.95 5.36
CA MET A 151 -8.73 -9.28 4.12
C MET A 151 -7.69 -10.09 3.34
N TRP A 152 -6.68 -10.62 4.02
CA TRP A 152 -5.65 -11.47 3.40
C TRP A 152 -6.26 -12.75 2.81
N ASP A 153 -7.11 -13.42 3.55
CA ASP A 153 -7.81 -14.64 3.13
C ASP A 153 -8.68 -14.41 1.89
N ILE A 154 -9.41 -13.29 1.87
CA ILE A 154 -10.18 -12.85 0.68
C ILE A 154 -9.21 -12.63 -0.50
N GLY A 155 -8.08 -11.97 -0.27
CA GLY A 155 -7.03 -11.78 -1.29
C GLY A 155 -6.52 -13.10 -1.88
N GLN A 156 -6.31 -14.12 -1.04
CA GLN A 156 -5.93 -15.46 -1.51
C GLN A 156 -7.04 -16.13 -2.33
N ALA A 157 -8.30 -15.98 -1.92
CA ALA A 157 -9.45 -16.51 -2.66
C ALA A 157 -9.58 -15.86 -4.04
N ILE A 158 -9.40 -14.53 -4.14
CA ILE A 158 -9.37 -13.81 -5.42
C ILE A 158 -8.26 -14.36 -6.32
N ARG A 159 -7.03 -14.46 -5.82
CA ARG A 159 -5.88 -14.97 -6.57
C ARG A 159 -6.09 -16.37 -7.12
N LYS A 160 -6.77 -17.23 -6.34
CA LYS A 160 -7.04 -18.63 -6.71
C LYS A 160 -8.37 -18.83 -7.44
N SER A 161 -9.15 -17.74 -7.66
CA SER A 161 -10.50 -17.77 -8.22
C SER A 161 -11.44 -18.72 -7.46
N GLN A 162 -11.37 -18.70 -6.13
CA GLN A 162 -12.19 -19.52 -5.24
C GLN A 162 -13.44 -18.77 -4.79
N TYR A 163 -14.58 -19.47 -4.74
CA TYR A 163 -15.76 -18.92 -4.10
C TYR A 163 -15.52 -18.71 -2.60
N ILE A 164 -16.13 -17.68 -2.08
CA ILE A 164 -16.23 -17.45 -0.63
C ILE A 164 -17.68 -17.50 -0.18
N GLN A 165 -17.90 -17.99 1.03
CA GLN A 165 -19.18 -17.93 1.73
C GLN A 165 -18.98 -17.02 2.94
N ILE A 166 -19.85 -16.02 3.07
CA ILE A 166 -19.76 -15.05 4.15
C ILE A 166 -21.06 -14.98 4.93
N LYS A 167 -20.97 -14.80 6.26
CA LYS A 167 -22.06 -14.26 7.06
C LYS A 167 -21.83 -12.76 7.21
N TYR A 168 -22.75 -11.98 6.68
CA TYR A 168 -22.62 -10.53 6.54
C TYR A 168 -23.67 -9.78 7.32
N GLU A 169 -23.24 -8.82 8.16
CA GLU A 169 -24.13 -7.94 8.93
C GLU A 169 -24.55 -6.74 8.10
N LYS A 170 -25.85 -6.62 7.79
CA LYS A 170 -26.42 -5.48 7.07
C LYS A 170 -26.32 -4.18 7.87
N ALA A 171 -26.09 -3.06 7.21
CA ALA A 171 -25.87 -1.76 7.84
C ALA A 171 -27.05 -1.25 8.68
N GLY A 172 -28.25 -1.32 8.15
CA GLY A 172 -29.43 -0.73 8.77
C GLY A 172 -30.09 -1.64 9.81
N THR A 173 -30.40 -2.87 9.41
CA THR A 173 -31.18 -3.83 10.20
C THR A 173 -30.35 -4.62 11.19
N LYS A 174 -29.02 -4.63 11.08
CA LYS A 174 -28.13 -5.53 11.83
C LYS A 174 -28.38 -7.03 11.57
N GLU A 175 -29.22 -7.35 10.61
CA GLU A 175 -29.53 -8.71 10.20
C GLU A 175 -28.28 -9.37 9.63
N ILE A 176 -28.02 -10.62 10.01
CA ILE A 176 -26.95 -11.43 9.45
C ILE A 176 -27.52 -12.24 8.30
N VAL A 177 -26.93 -12.07 7.13
CA VAL A 177 -27.30 -12.79 5.91
C VAL A 177 -26.13 -13.62 5.42
N GLU A 178 -26.44 -14.78 4.84
CA GLU A 178 -25.43 -15.64 4.23
C GLU A 178 -25.33 -15.36 2.73
N ARG A 179 -24.13 -15.32 2.19
CA ARG A 179 -23.85 -15.05 0.77
C ARG A 179 -22.74 -15.93 0.26
N LYS A 180 -22.96 -16.59 -0.89
CA LYS A 180 -21.92 -17.25 -1.68
C LYS A 180 -21.52 -16.30 -2.80
N LEU A 181 -20.22 -15.95 -2.85
CA LEU A 181 -19.70 -14.86 -3.67
C LEU A 181 -18.51 -15.32 -4.52
N LYS A 182 -18.38 -14.70 -5.69
CA LYS A 182 -17.17 -14.70 -6.53
C LYS A 182 -16.41 -13.41 -6.24
N PRO A 183 -15.42 -13.42 -5.32
CA PRO A 183 -14.68 -12.20 -4.98
C PRO A 183 -13.76 -11.83 -6.15
N VAL A 184 -13.68 -10.55 -6.50
CA VAL A 184 -12.91 -10.08 -7.67
C VAL A 184 -11.90 -8.99 -7.34
N ALA A 185 -12.13 -8.17 -6.31
CA ALA A 185 -11.16 -7.18 -5.86
C ALA A 185 -11.39 -6.78 -4.39
N ILE A 186 -10.32 -6.22 -3.78
CA ILE A 186 -10.36 -5.55 -2.49
C ILE A 186 -10.08 -4.07 -2.74
N MET A 187 -10.94 -3.19 -2.23
CA MET A 187 -10.83 -1.75 -2.44
C MET A 187 -10.86 -1.02 -1.11
N PHE A 188 -10.14 0.10 -1.05
CA PHE A 188 -10.23 1.06 0.06
C PHE A 188 -10.95 2.32 -0.41
N SER A 189 -11.88 2.82 0.40
CA SER A 189 -12.55 4.10 0.16
C SER A 189 -12.99 4.73 1.46
N GLU A 190 -12.72 6.01 1.61
CA GLU A 190 -12.99 6.80 2.81
C GLU A 190 -12.29 6.17 4.04
N TYR A 191 -13.01 5.44 4.87
CA TYR A 191 -12.50 4.86 6.13
C TYR A 191 -12.56 3.33 6.16
N TYR A 192 -12.93 2.67 5.05
CA TYR A 192 -13.25 1.26 5.08
C TYR A 192 -12.63 0.49 3.93
N PHE A 193 -12.31 -0.77 4.21
CA PHE A 193 -11.98 -1.75 3.19
C PHE A 193 -13.23 -2.50 2.75
N TYR A 194 -13.29 -2.77 1.47
CA TYR A 194 -14.41 -3.42 0.81
C TYR A 194 -13.93 -4.59 -0.04
N VAL A 195 -14.70 -5.66 -0.08
CA VAL A 195 -14.60 -6.67 -1.12
C VAL A 195 -15.69 -6.41 -2.16
N THR A 196 -15.28 -6.35 -3.43
CA THR A 196 -16.18 -6.37 -4.58
C THR A 196 -16.32 -7.81 -5.05
N ALA A 197 -17.55 -8.25 -5.26
CA ALA A 197 -17.84 -9.64 -5.60
C ALA A 197 -19.12 -9.76 -6.41
N PHE A 198 -19.18 -10.79 -7.26
CA PHE A 198 -20.43 -11.17 -7.90
C PHE A 198 -21.17 -12.19 -7.03
N ILE A 199 -22.48 -11.98 -6.89
CA ILE A 199 -23.37 -12.90 -6.16
C ILE A 199 -23.54 -14.15 -6.99
N SER A 200 -23.45 -15.32 -6.37
CA SER A 200 -23.60 -16.61 -7.06
C SER A 200 -25.05 -17.08 -7.15
N ASP A 201 -25.90 -16.67 -6.22
CA ASP A 201 -27.30 -17.05 -6.11
C ASP A 201 -28.17 -16.17 -7.00
N GLU A 202 -28.87 -16.77 -7.98
CA GLU A 202 -29.68 -16.08 -8.96
C GLU A 202 -30.93 -15.40 -8.35
N GLU A 203 -31.51 -15.96 -7.28
CA GLU A 203 -32.65 -15.32 -6.61
C GLU A 203 -32.19 -14.05 -5.86
N ILE A 204 -31.03 -14.13 -5.21
CA ILE A 204 -30.45 -12.98 -4.51
C ILE A 204 -30.03 -11.87 -5.50
N LYS A 205 -29.57 -12.24 -6.71
CA LYS A 205 -29.24 -11.26 -7.75
C LYS A 205 -30.40 -10.36 -8.14
N LYS A 206 -31.63 -10.89 -8.12
CA LYS A 206 -32.82 -10.10 -8.44
C LYS A 206 -33.03 -8.94 -7.48
N ASP A 207 -32.74 -9.15 -6.19
CA ASP A 207 -32.87 -8.11 -5.15
C ASP A 207 -31.92 -6.94 -5.35
N PHE A 208 -30.78 -7.18 -6.02
CA PHE A 208 -29.74 -6.18 -6.28
C PHE A 208 -29.81 -5.59 -7.70
N GLU A 209 -30.73 -6.03 -8.56
CA GLU A 209 -30.80 -5.67 -9.97
C GLU A 209 -29.50 -5.96 -10.76
N VAL A 210 -28.68 -6.95 -10.32
CA VAL A 210 -27.38 -7.31 -10.92
C VAL A 210 -27.49 -8.48 -11.89
N LEU A 211 -28.58 -8.58 -12.63
CA LEU A 211 -28.77 -9.62 -13.64
C LEU A 211 -27.59 -9.65 -14.62
N ASN A 212 -27.14 -10.87 -14.96
CA ASN A 212 -26.02 -11.12 -15.87
C ASN A 212 -24.66 -10.57 -15.38
N ASP A 213 -24.45 -10.45 -14.06
CA ASP A 213 -23.22 -9.95 -13.47
C ASP A 213 -22.78 -8.60 -14.09
N SER A 214 -23.74 -7.71 -14.38
CA SER A 214 -23.53 -6.43 -15.04
C SER A 214 -22.63 -5.46 -14.23
N PHE A 215 -22.61 -5.63 -12.91
CA PHE A 215 -21.70 -4.93 -12.00
C PHE A 215 -21.56 -5.73 -10.68
N PRO A 216 -20.42 -5.66 -9.98
CA PRO A 216 -20.26 -6.36 -8.72
C PRO A 216 -21.02 -5.68 -7.58
N THR A 217 -21.41 -6.48 -6.60
CA THR A 217 -21.85 -5.99 -5.29
C THR A 217 -20.66 -5.68 -4.40
N ILE A 218 -20.88 -4.85 -3.39
CA ILE A 218 -19.82 -4.30 -2.56
C ILE A 218 -20.13 -4.60 -1.09
N TYR A 219 -19.18 -5.22 -0.41
CA TYR A 219 -19.32 -5.61 0.99
C TYR A 219 -18.19 -5.00 1.82
N ARG A 220 -18.49 -4.34 2.94
CA ARG A 220 -17.49 -3.88 3.90
C ARG A 220 -16.88 -5.07 4.62
N ILE A 221 -15.55 -5.16 4.64
CA ILE A 221 -14.85 -6.33 5.23
C ILE A 221 -15.08 -6.39 6.75
N ASP A 222 -15.12 -5.27 7.45
CA ASP A 222 -15.37 -5.19 8.89
C ASP A 222 -16.76 -5.68 9.33
N ARG A 223 -17.70 -5.87 8.39
CA ARG A 223 -19.04 -6.43 8.63
C ARG A 223 -19.16 -7.92 8.32
N ILE A 224 -18.10 -8.53 7.85
CA ILE A 224 -18.06 -9.98 7.66
C ILE A 224 -17.85 -10.62 9.03
N ARG A 225 -18.82 -11.38 9.50
CA ARG A 225 -18.79 -12.06 10.80
C ARG A 225 -18.14 -13.43 10.72
N GLU A 226 -18.35 -14.13 9.62
CA GLU A 226 -17.70 -15.40 9.31
C GLU A 226 -17.32 -15.41 7.84
N LEU A 227 -16.13 -15.95 7.54
CA LEU A 227 -15.60 -16.18 6.19
C LEU A 227 -15.25 -17.65 6.04
N LYS A 228 -15.72 -18.27 4.98
CA LYS A 228 -15.31 -19.62 4.55
C LYS A 228 -14.85 -19.55 3.11
N ILE A 229 -13.62 -19.95 2.83
CA ILE A 229 -13.11 -20.15 1.47
C ILE A 229 -13.54 -21.54 1.02
N LEU A 230 -14.16 -21.65 -0.14
CA LEU A 230 -14.62 -22.90 -0.70
C LEU A 230 -13.56 -23.50 -1.64
N ASP A 231 -13.49 -24.81 -1.72
CA ASP A 231 -12.58 -25.49 -2.69
C ASP A 231 -13.04 -25.28 -4.13
N GLU A 232 -14.32 -24.97 -4.32
CA GLU A 232 -14.94 -24.68 -5.60
C GLU A 232 -14.33 -23.41 -6.22
N LYS A 233 -13.97 -23.52 -7.51
CA LYS A 233 -13.41 -22.42 -8.30
C LYS A 233 -14.43 -21.90 -9.29
N PHE A 234 -14.36 -20.60 -9.57
CA PHE A 234 -15.11 -19.99 -10.65
C PHE A 234 -14.18 -19.59 -11.81
N PHE A 235 -14.75 -19.52 -12.99
CA PHE A 235 -14.05 -19.05 -14.17
C PHE A 235 -14.67 -17.74 -14.67
N ILE A 236 -13.83 -16.75 -14.92
CA ILE A 236 -14.21 -15.50 -15.57
C ILE A 236 -13.47 -15.44 -16.89
N PRO A 237 -14.19 -15.45 -18.06
CA PRO A 237 -13.56 -15.26 -19.35
C PRO A 237 -12.76 -13.96 -19.38
N TYR A 238 -11.62 -13.92 -20.09
CA TYR A 238 -10.75 -12.76 -20.16
C TYR A 238 -11.50 -11.47 -20.55
N ARG A 239 -12.39 -11.54 -21.52
CA ARG A 239 -13.22 -10.41 -21.97
C ARG A 239 -14.17 -9.84 -20.90
N ASN A 240 -14.49 -10.63 -19.87
CA ASN A 240 -15.41 -10.28 -18.79
C ASN A 240 -14.65 -10.07 -17.47
N ARG A 241 -13.30 -9.98 -17.53
CA ARG A 241 -12.47 -9.79 -16.36
C ARG A 241 -12.82 -8.44 -15.72
N PHE A 242 -13.02 -8.48 -14.41
CA PHE A 242 -13.22 -7.27 -13.63
C PHE A 242 -11.92 -6.45 -13.64
N GLU A 243 -12.03 -5.20 -14.07
CA GLU A 243 -10.92 -4.25 -14.11
C GLU A 243 -11.07 -3.28 -12.93
N GLU A 244 -10.38 -3.59 -11.83
CA GLU A 244 -10.45 -2.83 -10.58
C GLU A 244 -10.14 -1.34 -10.79
N GLY A 245 -9.10 -1.03 -11.56
CA GLY A 245 -8.70 0.34 -11.87
C GLY A 245 -9.78 1.10 -12.63
N GLU A 246 -10.43 0.48 -13.61
CA GLU A 246 -11.52 1.10 -14.37
C GLU A 246 -12.77 1.29 -13.52
N PHE A 247 -13.08 0.33 -12.67
CA PHE A 247 -14.18 0.46 -11.72
C PHE A 247 -13.93 1.59 -10.71
N ARG A 248 -12.69 1.69 -10.20
CA ARG A 248 -12.28 2.73 -9.26
C ARG A 248 -12.44 4.15 -9.79
N LYS A 249 -12.18 4.38 -11.06
CA LYS A 249 -12.37 5.69 -11.71
C LYS A 249 -13.81 6.16 -11.70
N ARG A 250 -14.78 5.24 -11.66
CA ARG A 250 -16.20 5.50 -11.86
C ARG A 250 -17.05 5.44 -10.60
N ILE A 251 -16.55 4.80 -9.54
CA ILE A 251 -17.33 4.62 -8.30
C ILE A 251 -17.05 5.73 -7.28
N GLN A 252 -18.10 6.25 -6.67
CA GLN A 252 -18.01 7.21 -5.58
C GLN A 252 -18.61 6.61 -4.30
N PHE A 253 -17.92 6.81 -3.15
CA PHE A 253 -18.33 6.34 -1.82
C PHE A 253 -18.67 4.83 -1.74
N MET A 254 -18.18 4.03 -2.68
CA MET A 254 -18.47 2.59 -2.78
C MET A 254 -19.97 2.25 -2.86
N TYR A 255 -20.77 3.14 -3.44
CA TYR A 255 -22.16 2.87 -3.81
C TYR A 255 -22.21 2.33 -5.24
N GLY A 256 -22.25 0.99 -5.34
CA GLY A 256 -22.38 0.29 -6.63
C GLY A 256 -23.72 0.54 -7.31
N GLY A 257 -23.83 0.10 -8.55
CA GLY A 257 -25.04 0.21 -9.37
C GLY A 257 -24.72 0.26 -10.85
N LYS A 258 -25.72 0.50 -11.69
CA LYS A 258 -25.58 0.57 -13.13
C LYS A 258 -24.66 1.71 -13.56
N LEU A 259 -23.93 1.49 -14.64
CA LEU A 259 -23.15 2.53 -15.31
C LEU A 259 -24.08 3.59 -15.88
N ARG A 260 -23.77 4.85 -15.64
CA ARG A 260 -24.55 6.00 -16.15
C ARG A 260 -23.66 7.20 -16.44
N ASN A 261 -24.15 8.11 -17.24
CA ASN A 261 -23.54 9.43 -17.43
C ASN A 261 -24.25 10.45 -16.53
N VAL A 262 -23.47 11.33 -15.94
CA VAL A 262 -23.95 12.51 -15.23
C VAL A 262 -23.45 13.76 -15.95
N LYS A 263 -24.29 14.79 -16.02
CA LYS A 263 -23.93 16.09 -16.58
C LYS A 263 -24.28 17.15 -15.55
N PHE A 264 -23.36 18.08 -15.32
CA PHE A 264 -23.57 19.15 -14.34
C PHE A 264 -22.80 20.40 -14.75
N LYS A 265 -23.31 21.54 -14.31
CA LYS A 265 -22.63 22.84 -14.38
C LYS A 265 -21.88 23.06 -13.10
N TYR A 266 -20.62 23.46 -13.21
CA TYR A 266 -19.75 23.80 -12.09
C TYR A 266 -19.37 25.28 -12.18
N THR A 267 -19.51 26.02 -11.06
CA THR A 267 -19.25 27.47 -10.95
C THR A 267 -18.16 27.80 -9.90
N GLY A 268 -17.39 26.81 -9.50
CA GLY A 268 -16.25 27.02 -8.58
C GLY A 268 -15.00 27.50 -9.31
N ASP A 269 -14.03 27.94 -8.52
CA ASP A 269 -12.80 28.56 -9.03
C ASP A 269 -11.77 27.53 -9.54
N ASP A 270 -11.83 26.29 -9.06
CA ASP A 270 -10.85 25.24 -9.36
C ASP A 270 -11.53 24.02 -9.98
N ILE A 271 -11.41 23.90 -11.30
CA ILE A 271 -11.94 22.76 -12.06
C ILE A 271 -11.07 21.51 -11.84
N ASP A 272 -9.76 21.66 -11.55
CA ASP A 272 -8.85 20.53 -11.44
C ASP A 272 -9.26 19.62 -10.27
N ALA A 273 -9.75 20.19 -9.15
CA ALA A 273 -10.27 19.41 -8.03
C ALA A 273 -11.47 18.51 -8.43
N ILE A 274 -12.28 18.95 -9.38
CA ILE A 274 -13.39 18.16 -9.94
C ILE A 274 -12.86 17.04 -10.83
N LEU A 275 -11.89 17.33 -11.70
CA LEU A 275 -11.29 16.38 -12.62
C LEU A 275 -10.48 15.32 -11.87
N ASP A 276 -9.76 15.69 -10.84
CA ASP A 276 -9.04 14.77 -9.94
C ASP A 276 -10.01 13.82 -9.21
N ARG A 277 -11.15 14.36 -8.75
CA ARG A 277 -12.18 13.54 -8.09
C ARG A 277 -12.91 12.61 -9.04
N LEU A 278 -13.14 13.04 -10.26
CA LEU A 278 -13.88 12.32 -11.29
C LEU A 278 -12.99 12.04 -12.52
N PRO A 279 -12.12 11.02 -12.48
CA PRO A 279 -11.14 10.77 -13.55
C PRO A 279 -11.75 10.49 -14.93
N THR A 280 -13.05 10.22 -15.02
CA THR A 280 -13.80 10.06 -16.28
C THR A 280 -14.47 11.35 -16.75
N ALA A 281 -14.29 12.45 -16.00
CA ALA A 281 -14.91 13.73 -16.33
C ALA A 281 -14.31 14.33 -17.59
N GLN A 282 -15.17 14.95 -18.38
CA GLN A 282 -14.84 15.70 -19.59
C GLN A 282 -15.53 17.06 -19.52
N ILE A 283 -14.78 18.12 -19.78
CA ILE A 283 -15.34 19.46 -19.96
C ILE A 283 -15.98 19.50 -21.33
N LEU A 284 -17.29 19.69 -21.37
CA LEU A 284 -18.05 19.86 -22.62
C LEU A 284 -18.07 21.29 -23.07
N GLU A 285 -18.06 22.24 -22.15
CA GLU A 285 -18.14 23.67 -22.41
C GLU A 285 -17.46 24.44 -21.30
N GLU A 286 -16.71 25.46 -21.65
CA GLU A 286 -16.11 26.42 -20.73
C GLU A 286 -16.66 27.82 -21.05
N GLY A 287 -17.31 28.46 -20.07
CA GLY A 287 -17.86 29.77 -20.18
C GLY A 287 -17.27 30.73 -19.16
N LYS A 288 -17.70 31.98 -19.17
CA LYS A 288 -17.23 32.98 -18.21
C LYS A 288 -17.77 32.66 -16.81
N GLY A 289 -16.91 32.03 -15.97
CA GLY A 289 -17.21 31.67 -14.58
C GLY A 289 -18.03 30.38 -14.43
N TYR A 290 -18.01 29.50 -15.42
CA TYR A 290 -18.61 28.17 -15.31
C TYR A 290 -17.98 27.14 -16.27
N TYR A 291 -18.17 25.85 -15.92
CA TYR A 291 -17.83 24.70 -16.74
C TYR A 291 -19.05 23.78 -16.84
N ILE A 292 -19.31 23.21 -18.02
CA ILE A 292 -20.23 22.09 -18.19
C ILE A 292 -19.43 20.82 -18.27
N VAL A 293 -19.66 19.94 -17.30
CA VAL A 293 -18.90 18.71 -17.12
C VAL A 293 -19.80 17.50 -17.33
N LYS A 294 -19.28 16.49 -18.01
CA LYS A 294 -19.89 15.17 -18.14
C LYS A 294 -18.95 14.12 -17.57
N ALA A 295 -19.46 13.19 -16.76
CA ALA A 295 -18.69 12.06 -16.24
C ALA A 295 -19.46 10.75 -16.34
N GLU A 296 -18.73 9.67 -16.59
CA GLU A 296 -19.26 8.30 -16.57
C GLU A 296 -19.03 7.69 -15.18
N VAL A 297 -20.08 7.18 -14.55
CA VAL A 297 -20.04 6.77 -13.15
C VAL A 297 -20.90 5.53 -12.90
N PHE A 298 -20.54 4.74 -11.86
CA PHE A 298 -21.36 3.66 -11.35
C PHE A 298 -22.24 4.13 -10.18
N GLY A 299 -23.52 3.75 -10.22
CA GLY A 299 -24.45 3.87 -9.10
C GLY A 299 -24.80 5.30 -8.70
N LYS A 300 -25.26 5.44 -7.45
CA LYS A 300 -25.79 6.71 -6.89
C LYS A 300 -24.81 7.47 -6.00
N GLY A 301 -23.58 6.96 -5.79
CA GLY A 301 -22.59 7.64 -4.95
C GLY A 301 -22.23 9.03 -5.46
N ILE A 302 -22.22 9.22 -6.75
CA ILE A 302 -22.01 10.52 -7.38
C ILE A 302 -23.05 11.56 -6.95
N ASP A 303 -24.30 11.18 -6.75
CA ASP A 303 -25.37 12.14 -6.39
C ASP A 303 -25.11 12.71 -4.98
N MET A 304 -24.55 11.89 -4.08
CA MET A 304 -24.15 12.34 -2.74
C MET A 304 -23.00 13.34 -2.84
N TRP A 305 -22.01 13.05 -3.70
CA TRP A 305 -20.87 13.94 -3.88
C TRP A 305 -21.29 15.27 -4.53
N LEU A 306 -22.09 15.25 -5.59
CA LEU A 306 -22.58 16.47 -6.25
C LEU A 306 -23.34 17.37 -5.25
N ARG A 307 -24.20 16.79 -4.40
CA ARG A 307 -24.90 17.55 -3.34
C ARG A 307 -23.94 18.14 -2.31
N SER A 308 -22.82 17.51 -2.02
CA SER A 308 -21.83 18.04 -1.07
C SER A 308 -21.09 19.28 -1.58
N GLN A 309 -21.16 19.56 -2.90
CA GLN A 309 -20.56 20.75 -3.51
C GLN A 309 -21.41 22.03 -3.31
N GLY A 310 -22.61 21.89 -2.75
CA GLY A 310 -23.51 23.03 -2.48
C GLY A 310 -23.89 23.78 -3.76
N ASP A 311 -23.90 25.11 -3.66
CA ASP A 311 -24.35 26.00 -4.75
C ASP A 311 -23.37 26.06 -5.93
N LYS A 312 -22.17 25.45 -5.79
CA LYS A 312 -21.19 25.42 -6.89
C LYS A 312 -21.51 24.40 -7.98
N VAL A 313 -22.47 23.51 -7.75
CA VAL A 313 -22.84 22.46 -8.69
C VAL A 313 -24.35 22.47 -8.93
N GLU A 314 -24.72 22.57 -10.21
CA GLU A 314 -26.10 22.40 -10.69
C GLU A 314 -26.16 21.14 -11.58
N VAL A 315 -26.92 20.15 -11.14
CA VAL A 315 -27.10 18.90 -11.91
C VAL A 315 -28.00 19.16 -13.10
N MET A 316 -27.53 18.81 -14.27
CA MET A 316 -28.28 18.94 -15.54
C MET A 316 -28.87 17.58 -15.89
N GLY A 317 -30.15 17.53 -16.23
CA GLY A 317 -30.88 16.32 -16.59
C GLY A 317 -30.44 15.69 -17.93
#